data_b7e2c5bb08117c5051b2e9f850925ff1
#
_entry.id   b7e2c5bb08117c5051b2e9f850925ff1
#
_cell.length_a   1.000
_cell.length_b   1.000
_cell.length_c   1.000
_cell.angle_alpha   90.00
_cell.angle_beta   90.00
_cell.angle_gamma   90.00
#
_symmetry.space_group_name_H-M   'P 1'
#
loop_
_entity.id
_entity.type
_entity.pdbx_description
1 polymer ?
#
loop_
_entity_poly.entity_id
_entity_poly.type
_entity_poly.pdbx_seq_one_letter_code
_entity_poly.pdbx_strand_id
1 'polypeptide(L)'
;MKTLLEKTSDKLVKAFLKNKIIAPIPSKYTKKLSEAQKLRKLCESKIKEPIIGFKAAGTGIPLIKKFKEKEPFYASVYKRNFLKNGKSVKINKSTLGIELEVCYKIKKTFFSSKGQITMKNISKYISYMAPCIEIV
;
A
#
# COMPACT_ATOMS: atom_id res chain seq x y z
N MET A 1 8.26 -20.07 -20.96
CA MET A 1 7.14 -20.27 -19.98
C MET A 1 7.16 -19.20 -18.91
N LYS A 2 5.99 -18.68 -18.48
CA LYS A 2 5.91 -17.74 -17.34
C LYS A 2 6.26 -18.44 -16.03
N THR A 3 7.05 -17.77 -15.19
CA THR A 3 7.39 -18.21 -13.83
C THR A 3 6.16 -18.18 -12.91
N LEU A 4 6.23 -18.85 -11.77
CA LEU A 4 5.16 -18.80 -10.76
C LEU A 4 4.93 -17.36 -10.25
N LEU A 5 5.99 -16.56 -10.11
CA LEU A 5 5.91 -15.16 -9.72
C LEU A 5 5.10 -14.35 -10.75
N GLU A 6 5.39 -14.50 -12.03
CA GLU A 6 4.67 -13.81 -13.11
C GLU A 6 3.21 -14.22 -13.18
N LYS A 7 2.91 -15.52 -13.11
CA LYS A 7 1.51 -16.02 -13.08
C LYS A 7 0.73 -15.47 -11.89
N THR A 8 1.35 -15.44 -10.70
CA THR A 8 0.73 -14.90 -9.49
C THR A 8 0.48 -13.39 -9.61
N SER A 9 1.46 -12.66 -10.13
CA SER A 9 1.34 -11.22 -10.38
C SER A 9 0.21 -10.93 -11.38
N ASP A 10 0.13 -11.65 -12.52
CA ASP A 10 -0.94 -11.47 -13.51
C ASP A 10 -2.32 -11.69 -12.89
N LYS A 11 -2.45 -12.72 -12.05
CA LYS A 11 -3.70 -13.04 -11.34
C LYS A 11 -4.11 -11.88 -10.38
N LEU A 12 -3.16 -11.38 -9.59
CA LEU A 12 -3.39 -10.28 -8.65
C LEU A 12 -3.75 -8.98 -9.37
N VAL A 13 -3.00 -8.60 -10.39
CA VAL A 13 -3.26 -7.38 -11.18
C VAL A 13 -4.64 -7.45 -11.85
N LYS A 14 -4.99 -8.59 -12.44
CA LYS A 14 -6.32 -8.79 -13.04
C LYS A 14 -7.44 -8.67 -12.00
N ALA A 15 -7.24 -9.24 -10.81
CA ALA A 15 -8.20 -9.16 -9.70
C ALA A 15 -8.38 -7.72 -9.22
N PHE A 16 -7.28 -7.01 -8.99
CA PHE A 16 -7.27 -5.60 -8.60
C PHE A 16 -8.00 -4.72 -9.61
N LEU A 17 -7.67 -4.82 -10.89
CA LEU A 17 -8.28 -4.01 -11.94
C LEU A 17 -9.78 -4.28 -12.12
N LYS A 18 -10.24 -5.48 -11.79
CA LYS A 18 -11.65 -5.89 -11.90
C LYS A 18 -12.42 -5.86 -10.57
N ASN A 19 -11.80 -5.42 -9.49
CA ASN A 19 -12.35 -5.46 -8.13
C ASN A 19 -12.91 -6.86 -7.78
N LYS A 20 -12.12 -7.91 -8.03
CA LYS A 20 -12.53 -9.30 -7.79
C LYS A 20 -11.73 -9.95 -6.68
N ILE A 21 -12.41 -10.69 -5.81
CA ILE A 21 -11.76 -11.60 -4.87
C ILE A 21 -11.21 -12.80 -5.64
N ILE A 22 -10.05 -13.29 -5.23
CA ILE A 22 -9.41 -14.48 -5.78
C ILE A 22 -9.08 -15.47 -4.66
N ALA A 23 -8.92 -16.72 -5.04
CA ALA A 23 -8.39 -17.74 -4.13
C ALA A 23 -7.00 -17.33 -3.60
N PRO A 24 -6.63 -17.78 -2.39
CA PRO A 24 -5.34 -17.47 -1.80
C PRO A 24 -4.16 -17.69 -2.75
N ILE A 25 -3.17 -16.82 -2.65
CA ILE A 25 -1.92 -16.94 -3.42
C ILE A 25 -0.96 -17.93 -2.71
N PRO A 26 0.07 -18.44 -3.42
CA PRO A 26 1.03 -19.36 -2.81
C PRO A 26 1.68 -18.79 -1.54
N SER A 27 1.72 -19.60 -0.48
CA SER A 27 2.14 -19.21 0.87
C SER A 27 3.56 -18.62 0.96
N LYS A 28 4.43 -18.96 0.03
CA LYS A 28 5.77 -18.36 -0.02
C LYS A 28 5.76 -16.83 -0.16
N TYR A 29 4.71 -16.28 -0.81
CA TYR A 29 4.55 -14.81 -0.97
C TYR A 29 3.86 -14.13 0.20
N THR A 30 3.38 -14.90 1.19
CA THR A 30 2.73 -14.38 2.39
C THR A 30 3.53 -14.64 3.66
N LYS A 31 4.52 -15.54 3.61
CA LYS A 31 5.33 -15.91 4.77
C LYS A 31 6.65 -15.15 4.88
N LYS A 32 7.16 -14.59 3.79
CA LYS A 32 8.44 -13.86 3.75
C LYS A 32 8.23 -12.48 3.15
N LEU A 33 8.55 -11.43 3.90
CA LEU A 33 8.41 -10.04 3.44
C LEU A 33 9.17 -9.78 2.14
N SER A 34 10.38 -10.30 2.00
CA SER A 34 11.18 -10.15 0.78
C SER A 34 10.48 -10.70 -0.47
N GLU A 35 9.81 -11.85 -0.37
CA GLU A 35 9.06 -12.43 -1.49
C GLU A 35 7.76 -11.66 -1.75
N ALA A 36 7.07 -11.20 -0.70
CA ALA A 36 5.92 -10.31 -0.83
C ALA A 36 6.29 -9.00 -1.53
N GLN A 37 7.42 -8.40 -1.19
CA GLN A 37 7.93 -7.17 -1.82
C GLN A 37 8.30 -7.38 -3.30
N LYS A 38 8.91 -8.50 -3.67
CA LYS A 38 9.17 -8.84 -5.08
C LYS A 38 7.88 -8.92 -5.87
N LEU A 39 6.88 -9.65 -5.32
CA LEU A 39 5.57 -9.80 -5.96
C LEU A 39 4.87 -8.44 -6.09
N ARG A 40 4.88 -7.62 -5.04
CA ARG A 40 4.31 -6.27 -5.04
C ARG A 40 4.91 -5.41 -6.15
N LYS A 41 6.26 -5.32 -6.20
CA LYS A 41 6.95 -4.53 -7.24
C LYS A 41 6.58 -4.98 -8.65
N LEU A 42 6.48 -6.30 -8.87
CA LEU A 42 6.06 -6.82 -10.17
C LEU A 42 4.59 -6.49 -10.48
N CYS A 43 3.69 -6.53 -9.51
CA CYS A 43 2.31 -6.08 -9.70
C CYS A 43 2.25 -4.59 -10.03
N GLU A 44 2.97 -3.75 -9.29
CA GLU A 44 3.02 -2.29 -9.52
C GLU A 44 3.54 -1.95 -10.92
N SER A 45 4.55 -2.66 -11.42
CA SER A 45 5.07 -2.43 -12.77
C SER A 45 4.06 -2.76 -13.89
N LYS A 46 3.07 -3.59 -13.60
CA LYS A 46 2.01 -3.99 -14.55
C LYS A 46 0.76 -3.11 -14.47
N ILE A 47 0.55 -2.43 -13.35
CA ILE A 47 -0.60 -1.55 -13.16
C ILE A 47 -0.28 -0.20 -13.81
N LYS A 48 -1.01 0.16 -14.86
CA LYS A 48 -0.82 1.41 -15.63
C LYS A 48 -1.66 2.58 -15.07
N GLU A 49 -1.84 2.60 -13.77
CA GLU A 49 -2.58 3.65 -13.06
C GLU A 49 -1.62 4.62 -12.36
N PRO A 50 -1.92 5.91 -12.32
CA PRO A 50 -1.10 6.88 -11.59
C PRO A 50 -1.07 6.55 -10.09
N ILE A 51 0.13 6.45 -9.55
CA ILE A 51 0.35 6.38 -8.11
C ILE A 51 0.28 7.81 -7.58
N ILE A 52 -0.56 8.02 -6.57
CA ILE A 52 -0.78 9.35 -5.97
C ILE A 52 -0.30 9.43 -4.52
N GLY A 53 0.12 8.32 -3.95
CA GLY A 53 0.60 8.23 -2.59
C GLY A 53 0.97 6.82 -2.19
N PHE A 54 1.25 6.66 -0.91
CA PHE A 54 1.58 5.37 -0.30
C PHE A 54 0.83 5.23 1.01
N LYS A 55 0.37 4.02 1.32
CA LYS A 55 -0.11 3.65 2.65
C LYS A 55 0.99 2.91 3.39
N ALA A 56 1.16 3.20 4.66
CA ALA A 56 2.00 2.43 5.56
C ALA A 56 1.12 1.53 6.42
N ALA A 57 1.51 0.28 6.59
CA ALA A 57 0.81 -0.68 7.41
C ALA A 57 1.76 -1.34 8.41
N GLY A 58 1.21 -1.88 9.51
CA GLY A 58 2.01 -2.47 10.56
C GLY A 58 2.84 -1.43 11.33
N THR A 59 2.32 -0.21 11.50
CA THR A 59 3.02 0.89 12.18
C THR A 59 3.03 0.74 13.69
N GLY A 60 2.13 -0.06 14.27
CA GLY A 60 2.09 -0.34 15.69
C GLY A 60 3.16 -1.34 16.13
N ILE A 61 3.84 -1.08 17.25
CA ILE A 61 4.87 -1.95 17.83
C ILE A 61 4.41 -3.42 17.96
N PRO A 62 3.17 -3.72 18.44
CA PRO A 62 2.70 -5.10 18.52
C PRO A 62 2.67 -5.83 17.19
N LEU A 63 2.28 -5.14 16.10
CA LEU A 63 2.22 -5.71 14.76
C LEU A 63 3.62 -5.95 14.18
N ILE A 64 4.54 -5.00 14.34
CA ILE A 64 5.94 -5.16 13.95
C ILE A 64 6.54 -6.40 14.63
N LYS A 65 6.35 -6.55 15.93
CA LYS A 65 6.81 -7.72 16.69
C LYS A 65 6.15 -9.02 16.20
N LYS A 66 4.83 -9.02 15.97
CA LYS A 66 4.08 -10.18 15.47
C LYS A 66 4.60 -10.69 14.14
N PHE A 67 4.92 -9.76 13.22
CA PHE A 67 5.45 -10.10 11.91
C PHE A 67 6.97 -10.34 11.90
N LYS A 68 7.65 -10.14 13.04
CA LYS A 68 9.12 -10.23 13.16
C LYS A 68 9.86 -9.33 12.17
N GLU A 69 9.26 -8.19 11.86
CA GLU A 69 9.85 -7.21 10.95
C GLU A 69 10.52 -6.07 11.74
N LYS A 70 11.42 -5.35 11.08
CA LYS A 70 12.12 -4.21 11.69
C LYS A 70 11.46 -2.88 11.39
N GLU A 71 10.64 -2.85 10.37
CA GLU A 71 10.03 -1.62 9.82
C GLU A 71 8.60 -1.91 9.33
N PRO A 72 7.75 -0.87 9.30
CA PRO A 72 6.45 -0.95 8.65
C PRO A 72 6.60 -1.29 7.16
N PHE A 73 5.57 -1.93 6.61
CA PHE A 73 5.51 -2.14 5.17
C PHE A 73 4.62 -1.08 4.53
N TYR A 74 4.81 -0.88 3.24
CA TYR A 74 4.06 0.12 2.50
C TYR A 74 3.53 -0.45 1.18
N ALA A 75 2.47 0.18 0.68
CA ALA A 75 1.88 -0.13 -0.63
C ALA A 75 1.49 1.16 -1.35
N SER A 76 1.47 1.10 -2.68
CA SER A 76 1.07 2.22 -3.52
C SER A 76 -0.44 2.46 -3.45
N VAL A 77 -0.84 3.73 -3.36
CA VAL A 77 -2.22 4.18 -3.50
C VAL A 77 -2.39 4.72 -4.92
N TYR A 78 -3.28 4.09 -5.68
CA TYR A 78 -3.57 4.48 -7.06
C TYR A 78 -4.70 5.51 -7.13
N LYS A 79 -4.67 6.37 -8.14
CA LYS A 79 -5.66 7.44 -8.34
C LYS A 79 -7.10 6.91 -8.33
N ARG A 80 -7.35 5.75 -8.93
CA ARG A 80 -8.68 5.10 -8.97
C ARG A 80 -9.24 4.76 -7.59
N ASN A 81 -8.36 4.50 -6.62
CA ASN A 81 -8.72 4.09 -5.27
C ASN A 81 -8.85 5.28 -4.31
N PHE A 82 -8.57 6.50 -4.80
CA PHE A 82 -8.67 7.70 -3.98
C PHE A 82 -10.00 8.40 -4.23
N LEU A 83 -10.80 8.51 -3.20
CA LEU A 83 -12.09 9.17 -3.24
C LEU A 83 -11.99 10.52 -2.53
N LYS A 84 -12.60 11.53 -3.15
CA LYS A 84 -12.75 12.85 -2.51
C LYS A 84 -13.86 12.80 -1.47
N ASN A 85 -13.77 13.69 -0.49
CA ASN A 85 -14.81 13.88 0.50
C ASN A 85 -16.19 14.07 -0.14
N GLY A 86 -17.22 13.52 0.51
CA GLY A 86 -18.62 13.55 0.01
C GLY A 86 -18.96 12.47 -1.03
N LYS A 87 -18.02 11.59 -1.41
CA LYS A 87 -18.32 10.47 -2.30
C LYS A 87 -18.93 9.28 -1.55
N SER A 88 -19.98 8.71 -2.12
CA SER A 88 -20.58 7.46 -1.63
C SER A 88 -19.77 6.26 -2.13
N VAL A 89 -19.58 5.28 -1.25
CA VAL A 89 -18.92 4.02 -1.57
C VAL A 89 -19.92 2.88 -1.38
N LYS A 90 -20.03 2.04 -2.39
CA LYS A 90 -20.83 0.82 -2.30
C LYS A 90 -20.06 -0.25 -1.53
N ILE A 91 -20.54 -0.58 -0.36
CA ILE A 91 -20.04 -1.70 0.43
C ILE A 91 -20.52 -3.02 -0.20
N ASN A 92 -19.66 -3.99 -0.25
CA ASN A 92 -19.95 -5.32 -0.76
C ASN A 92 -19.39 -6.41 0.17
N LYS A 93 -19.59 -7.68 -0.19
CA LYS A 93 -19.15 -8.83 0.63
C LYS A 93 -17.63 -8.93 0.83
N SER A 94 -16.81 -8.20 0.08
CA SER A 94 -15.37 -8.16 0.26
C SER A 94 -14.88 -7.02 1.15
N THR A 95 -15.77 -6.12 1.54
CA THR A 95 -15.44 -5.04 2.48
C THR A 95 -15.38 -5.64 3.88
N LEU A 96 -14.19 -5.62 4.47
CA LEU A 96 -13.95 -6.15 5.82
C LEU A 96 -14.29 -5.13 6.90
N GLY A 97 -14.16 -3.84 6.58
CA GLY A 97 -14.43 -2.76 7.53
C GLY A 97 -13.92 -1.40 7.03
N ILE A 98 -13.84 -0.49 7.97
CA ILE A 98 -13.26 0.84 7.78
C ILE A 98 -12.18 1.07 8.85
N GLU A 99 -11.10 1.74 8.46
CA GLU A 99 -10.04 2.15 9.37
C GLU A 99 -9.92 3.67 9.38
N LEU A 100 -9.74 4.25 10.58
CA LEU A 100 -9.46 5.67 10.73
C LEU A 100 -7.95 5.87 10.66
N GLU A 101 -7.54 6.70 9.72
CA GLU A 101 -6.14 6.91 9.38
C GLU A 101 -5.77 8.38 9.40
N VAL A 102 -4.47 8.66 9.42
CA VAL A 102 -3.94 10.02 9.25
C VAL A 102 -3.18 10.11 7.93
N CYS A 103 -3.68 10.95 7.04
CA CYS A 103 -3.01 11.26 5.79
C CYS A 103 -2.08 12.46 5.93
N TYR A 104 -0.90 12.37 5.32
CA TYR A 104 0.08 13.44 5.23
C TYR A 104 0.23 13.90 3.78
N LYS A 105 -0.01 15.19 3.51
CA LYS A 105 0.29 15.78 2.21
C LYS A 105 1.76 16.16 2.15
N ILE A 106 2.51 15.49 1.28
CA ILE A 106 3.93 15.77 1.05
C ILE A 106 4.05 16.96 0.10
N LYS A 107 4.83 17.98 0.48
CA LYS A 107 5.06 19.19 -0.32
C LYS A 107 6.35 19.19 -1.11
N LYS A 108 7.30 18.32 -0.77
CA LYS A 108 8.61 18.22 -1.44
C LYS A 108 8.97 16.77 -1.66
N THR A 109 9.58 16.46 -2.79
CA THR A 109 10.15 15.15 -3.03
C THR A 109 11.33 14.91 -2.09
N PHE A 110 11.38 13.73 -1.52
CA PHE A 110 12.51 13.26 -0.73
C PHE A 110 13.58 12.72 -1.66
N PHE A 111 14.78 13.31 -1.60
CA PHE A 111 15.95 12.76 -2.28
C PHE A 111 16.94 12.28 -1.24
N SER A 112 17.30 11.01 -1.29
CA SER A 112 18.27 10.39 -0.37
C SER A 112 19.64 11.09 -0.39
N SER A 113 19.99 11.73 -1.51
CA SER A 113 21.24 12.50 -1.67
C SER A 113 21.29 13.81 -0.87
N LYS A 114 20.15 14.29 -0.32
CA LYS A 114 20.07 15.56 0.42
C LYS A 114 20.05 15.39 1.95
N GLY A 115 20.50 14.27 2.44
CA GLY A 115 20.56 13.97 3.86
C GLY A 115 19.40 13.12 4.38
N GLN A 116 19.56 12.61 5.58
CA GLN A 116 18.62 11.72 6.23
C GLN A 116 17.40 12.48 6.72
N ILE A 117 16.21 11.95 6.47
CA ILE A 117 14.97 12.45 7.07
C ILE A 117 14.90 11.94 8.51
N THR A 118 14.67 12.84 9.43
CA THR A 118 14.58 12.57 10.85
C THR A 118 13.30 13.18 11.43
N MET A 119 12.94 12.79 12.64
CA MET A 119 11.84 13.42 13.36
C MET A 119 12.00 14.94 13.52
N LYS A 120 13.25 15.43 13.59
CA LYS A 120 13.54 16.87 13.72
C LYS A 120 13.29 17.67 12.43
N ASN A 121 13.33 17.04 11.26
CA ASN A 121 13.24 17.74 9.98
C ASN A 121 12.06 17.32 9.09
N ILE A 122 11.33 16.26 9.44
CA ILE A 122 10.23 15.73 8.61
C ILE A 122 9.11 16.76 8.39
N SER A 123 8.84 17.62 9.36
CA SER A 123 7.81 18.67 9.25
C SER A 123 8.05 19.63 8.08
N LYS A 124 9.32 19.83 7.69
CA LYS A 124 9.69 20.66 6.53
C LYS A 124 9.19 20.08 5.20
N TYR A 125 8.83 18.80 5.17
CA TYR A 125 8.40 18.08 3.98
C TYR A 125 6.89 17.82 3.95
N ILE A 126 6.18 18.09 5.06
CA ILE A 126 4.74 17.90 5.17
C ILE A 126 4.06 19.26 4.97
N SER A 127 3.07 19.30 4.07
CA SER A 127 2.25 20.48 3.83
C SER A 127 1.15 20.63 4.88
N TYR A 128 0.42 19.54 5.09
CA TYR A 128 -0.62 19.41 6.11
C TYR A 128 -0.86 17.92 6.41
N MET A 129 -1.57 17.68 7.48
CA MET A 129 -2.14 16.36 7.80
C MET A 129 -3.65 16.49 7.91
N ALA A 130 -4.36 15.39 7.62
CA ALA A 130 -5.81 15.32 7.70
C ALA A 130 -6.25 13.92 8.14
N PRO A 131 -7.38 13.81 8.86
CA PRO A 131 -8.01 12.50 9.06
C PRO A 131 -8.48 11.97 7.71
N CYS A 132 -8.40 10.66 7.54
CA CYS A 132 -8.94 9.97 6.40
C CYS A 132 -9.53 8.61 6.80
N ILE A 133 -10.29 8.01 5.90
CA ILE A 133 -10.91 6.70 6.10
C ILE A 133 -10.35 5.77 5.03
N GLU A 134 -9.83 4.63 5.46
CA GLU A 134 -9.53 3.50 4.60
C GLU A 134 -10.70 2.52 4.60
N ILE A 135 -11.09 2.05 3.43
CA ILE A 135 -12.08 0.98 3.25
C ILE A 135 -11.31 -0.29 2.94
N VAL A 136 -11.35 -1.25 3.85
CA VAL A 136 -10.62 -2.52 3.79
C VAL A 136 -11.50 -3.69 3.43
#